data_5d4c36eb65e6b0d0564e222f0d3f9c75
#
_entry.id   5d4c36eb65e6b0d0564e222f0d3f9c75
#
_cell.length_a   1.000
_cell.length_b   1.000
_cell.length_c   1.000
_cell.angle_alpha   90.00
_cell.angle_beta   90.00
_cell.angle_gamma   90.00
#
_symmetry.space_group_name_H-M   'P 1'
#
loop_
_entity.id
_entity.type
_entity.pdbx_description
1 polymer ?
#
loop_
_entity_poly.entity_id
_entity_poly.type
_entity_poly.pdbx_seq_one_letter_code
_entity_poly.pdbx_strand_id
1 'polypeptide(L)'
;MGYQLKCAVWEITLRCNLRCSHCGSSAGLPGPNELNIEECFRLCEELAELGCRDVSLMGGEPFLREDWSSIAQCVKNLGMNLNFVSNGTILDKYIDKVSQIEPKVVGISLDGIKESHEKIRGKGTFKKAVKAIELLRKKGIQTTVITTVSKINFNDLPEMKKFFYKKRINWQIQLAMPFGNFEKEQMLSEEEFYATALFIAKERIESSFKNLPVIGAHCYGYYSKILPGCSWEGCSAGISSIGITSDGRIVGCLSMGNNRFIEGNIREKSLKEIWEDSNNFSYNRKFDKNQLGPNCKGCKYGDVCKGGCNAMSYTLTEKFHNNPYCFYTIEENLIGL
;
A
#
# COMPACT_ATOMS: atom_id res chain seq x y z
N MET A 1 -14.14 20.28 12.86
CA MET A 1 -14.45 19.61 11.57
C MET A 1 -14.08 18.15 11.71
N GLY A 2 -15.01 17.23 11.42
CA GLY A 2 -14.71 15.79 11.50
C GLY A 2 -13.80 15.33 10.34
N TYR A 3 -13.02 14.29 10.58
CA TYR A 3 -12.22 13.61 9.54
C TYR A 3 -13.15 12.86 8.59
N GLN A 4 -12.89 12.92 7.29
CA GLN A 4 -13.68 12.20 6.29
C GLN A 4 -12.94 10.94 5.84
N LEU A 5 -13.54 9.78 6.03
CA LEU A 5 -13.01 8.52 5.49
C LEU A 5 -13.18 8.51 3.96
N LYS A 6 -12.08 8.32 3.23
CA LYS A 6 -12.06 8.29 1.76
C LYS A 6 -11.63 6.95 1.21
N CYS A 7 -10.77 6.23 1.93
CA CYS A 7 -10.17 4.99 1.44
C CYS A 7 -10.07 3.94 2.55
N ALA A 8 -10.41 2.71 2.21
CA ALA A 8 -10.18 1.54 3.06
C ALA A 8 -9.30 0.51 2.31
N VAL A 9 -8.28 0.02 3.01
CA VAL A 9 -7.44 -1.09 2.55
C VAL A 9 -7.76 -2.29 3.43
N TRP A 10 -8.36 -3.32 2.85
CA TRP A 10 -8.92 -4.43 3.60
C TRP A 10 -8.27 -5.77 3.24
N GLU A 11 -7.61 -6.38 4.24
CA GLU A 11 -7.19 -7.78 4.18
C GLU A 11 -8.40 -8.68 4.39
N ILE A 12 -9.02 -9.15 3.32
CA ILE A 12 -10.21 -10.02 3.44
C ILE A 12 -9.88 -11.45 3.90
N THR A 13 -8.61 -11.86 3.80
CA THR A 13 -8.09 -13.14 4.28
C THR A 13 -6.58 -13.10 4.44
N LEU A 14 -6.03 -13.90 5.35
CA LEU A 14 -4.59 -14.20 5.43
C LEU A 14 -4.20 -15.45 4.63
N ARG A 15 -5.17 -16.20 4.07
CA ARG A 15 -4.87 -17.34 3.19
C ARG A 15 -4.08 -16.87 1.97
N CYS A 16 -2.92 -17.47 1.75
CA CYS A 16 -2.07 -17.19 0.59
C CYS A 16 -1.42 -18.47 0.07
N ASN A 17 -1.27 -18.56 -1.23
CA ASN A 17 -0.55 -19.65 -1.88
C ASN A 17 0.96 -19.38 -2.03
N LEU A 18 1.43 -18.23 -1.57
CA LEU A 18 2.85 -17.85 -1.57
C LEU A 18 3.38 -17.64 -0.14
N ARG A 19 4.70 -17.64 -0.02
CA ARG A 19 5.45 -17.33 1.21
C ARG A 19 6.58 -16.38 0.87
N CYS A 20 6.19 -15.14 0.51
CA CYS A 20 7.15 -14.12 0.08
C CYS A 20 8.07 -13.69 1.23
N SER A 21 9.37 -13.51 0.93
CA SER A 21 10.35 -13.09 1.93
C SER A 21 10.11 -11.68 2.49
N HIS A 22 9.36 -10.85 1.78
CA HIS A 22 9.02 -9.48 2.20
C HIS A 22 7.54 -9.31 2.62
N CYS A 23 6.82 -10.41 2.88
CA CYS A 23 5.40 -10.32 3.21
C CYS A 23 5.16 -9.62 4.55
N GLY A 24 4.58 -8.42 4.50
CA GLY A 24 4.26 -7.65 5.72
C GLY A 24 3.21 -8.30 6.61
N SER A 25 2.24 -9.00 6.02
CA SER A 25 1.18 -9.70 6.76
C SER A 25 1.57 -11.11 7.22
N SER A 26 2.78 -11.61 6.89
CA SER A 26 3.19 -13.00 7.13
C SER A 26 2.14 -14.02 6.70
N ALA A 27 1.46 -13.73 5.60
CA ALA A 27 0.29 -14.47 5.12
C ALA A 27 0.62 -15.92 4.73
N GLY A 28 -0.41 -16.77 4.84
CA GLY A 28 -0.21 -18.17 4.52
C GLY A 28 -1.44 -19.04 4.73
N LEU A 29 -1.71 -19.44 5.94
CA LEU A 29 -2.98 -20.05 6.34
C LEU A 29 -4.02 -18.95 6.57
N PRO A 30 -5.32 -19.26 6.47
CA PRO A 30 -6.34 -18.29 6.88
C PRO A 30 -6.11 -17.89 8.34
N GLY A 31 -6.38 -16.62 8.63
CA GLY A 31 -6.32 -16.12 9.99
C GLY A 31 -7.33 -16.82 10.90
N PRO A 32 -7.04 -16.93 12.20
CA PRO A 32 -8.06 -17.33 13.14
C PRO A 32 -9.17 -16.25 13.15
N ASN A 33 -10.43 -16.68 13.17
CA ASN A 33 -11.58 -15.77 13.30
C ASN A 33 -11.70 -14.72 12.18
N GLU A 34 -11.37 -15.05 10.92
CA GLU A 34 -11.67 -14.16 9.79
C GLU A 34 -13.17 -13.82 9.77
N LEU A 35 -13.51 -12.61 9.35
CA LEU A 35 -14.89 -12.17 9.24
C LEU A 35 -15.70 -13.12 8.35
N ASN A 36 -16.90 -13.50 8.78
CA ASN A 36 -17.84 -14.23 7.94
C ASN A 36 -18.48 -13.30 6.91
N ILE A 37 -19.30 -13.84 6.01
CA ILE A 37 -19.84 -13.05 4.90
C ILE A 37 -20.83 -11.98 5.36
N GLU A 38 -21.62 -12.25 6.39
CA GLU A 38 -22.59 -11.31 6.97
C GLU A 38 -21.86 -10.14 7.65
N GLU A 39 -20.78 -10.42 8.36
CA GLU A 39 -19.91 -9.40 8.95
C GLU A 39 -19.23 -8.54 7.86
N CYS A 40 -18.82 -9.17 6.75
CA CYS A 40 -18.26 -8.45 5.62
C CYS A 40 -19.28 -7.51 4.95
N PHE A 41 -20.53 -7.94 4.79
CA PHE A 41 -21.59 -7.11 4.20
C PHE A 41 -21.90 -5.92 5.09
N ARG A 42 -22.07 -6.14 6.41
CA ARG A 42 -22.26 -5.05 7.38
C ARG A 42 -21.11 -4.05 7.31
N LEU A 43 -19.87 -4.52 7.24
CA LEU A 43 -18.71 -3.64 7.13
C LEU A 43 -18.72 -2.83 5.82
N CYS A 44 -19.16 -3.41 4.70
CA CYS A 44 -19.32 -2.66 3.45
C CYS A 44 -20.36 -1.54 3.59
N GLU A 45 -21.48 -1.80 4.27
CA GLU A 45 -22.54 -0.80 4.55
C GLU A 45 -21.98 0.33 5.43
N GLU A 46 -21.30 0.01 6.51
CA GLU A 46 -20.70 1.00 7.42
C GLU A 46 -19.61 1.85 6.72
N LEU A 47 -18.83 1.26 5.80
CA LEU A 47 -17.87 2.01 4.97
C LEU A 47 -18.58 3.02 4.06
N ALA A 48 -19.68 2.61 3.42
CA ALA A 48 -20.46 3.47 2.54
C ALA A 48 -21.13 4.61 3.33
N GLU A 49 -21.70 4.33 4.49
CA GLU A 49 -22.30 5.33 5.40
C GLU A 49 -21.30 6.40 5.85
N LEU A 50 -20.03 6.02 6.08
CA LEU A 50 -18.96 6.96 6.40
C LEU A 50 -18.43 7.74 5.18
N GLY A 51 -19.00 7.49 4.00
CA GLY A 51 -18.61 8.16 2.75
C GLY A 51 -17.29 7.66 2.14
N CYS A 52 -16.88 6.43 2.48
CA CYS A 52 -15.73 5.80 1.85
C CYS A 52 -15.94 5.68 0.34
N ARG A 53 -14.97 6.13 -0.43
CA ARG A 53 -15.07 6.12 -1.90
C ARG A 53 -14.31 5.00 -2.58
N ASP A 54 -13.18 4.63 -2.01
CA ASP A 54 -12.27 3.65 -2.60
C ASP A 54 -11.98 2.51 -1.60
N VAL A 55 -12.34 1.27 -1.96
CA VAL A 55 -12.07 0.08 -1.18
C VAL A 55 -11.11 -0.81 -1.95
N SER A 56 -9.97 -1.13 -1.34
CA SER A 56 -8.98 -2.03 -1.90
C SER A 56 -9.02 -3.37 -1.16
N LEU A 57 -9.53 -4.39 -1.82
CA LEU A 57 -9.54 -5.76 -1.30
C LEU A 57 -8.17 -6.40 -1.57
N MET A 58 -7.54 -6.83 -0.50
CA MET A 58 -6.27 -7.52 -0.53
C MET A 58 -6.23 -8.62 0.55
N GLY A 59 -5.05 -9.02 0.97
CA GLY A 59 -4.88 -9.96 2.06
C GLY A 59 -3.62 -10.77 1.87
N GLY A 60 -3.66 -12.06 2.16
CA GLY A 60 -2.71 -12.99 1.60
C GLY A 60 -2.84 -13.01 0.08
N GLU A 61 -3.84 -13.74 -0.41
CA GLU A 61 -4.30 -13.65 -1.80
C GLU A 61 -5.84 -13.58 -1.79
N PRO A 62 -6.44 -12.45 -2.17
CA PRO A 62 -7.89 -12.26 -2.02
C PRO A 62 -8.72 -13.29 -2.79
N PHE A 63 -8.25 -13.75 -3.93
CA PHE A 63 -8.95 -14.74 -4.76
C PHE A 63 -8.93 -16.16 -4.19
N LEU A 64 -8.26 -16.41 -3.06
CA LEU A 64 -8.34 -17.66 -2.31
C LEU A 64 -9.44 -17.70 -1.26
N ARG A 65 -10.05 -16.57 -0.94
CA ARG A 65 -11.24 -16.50 -0.12
C ARG A 65 -12.45 -16.92 -0.98
N GLU A 66 -13.26 -17.86 -0.53
CA GLU A 66 -14.31 -18.47 -1.37
C GLU A 66 -15.40 -17.46 -1.78
N ASP A 67 -15.78 -16.58 -0.86
CA ASP A 67 -16.83 -15.58 -1.03
C ASP A 67 -16.31 -14.20 -1.49
N TRP A 68 -15.03 -14.09 -1.93
CA TRP A 68 -14.42 -12.83 -2.36
C TRP A 68 -15.27 -12.03 -3.35
N SER A 69 -15.96 -12.74 -4.24
CA SER A 69 -16.76 -12.07 -5.28
C SER A 69 -18.05 -11.48 -4.74
N SER A 70 -18.63 -12.06 -3.69
CA SER A 70 -19.81 -11.52 -3.04
C SER A 70 -19.46 -10.23 -2.27
N ILE A 71 -18.30 -10.22 -1.59
CA ILE A 71 -17.76 -9.02 -0.94
C ILE A 71 -17.50 -7.93 -1.99
N ALA A 72 -16.85 -8.28 -3.08
CA ALA A 72 -16.55 -7.36 -4.18
C ALA A 72 -17.82 -6.75 -4.79
N GLN A 73 -18.85 -7.57 -5.02
CA GLN A 73 -20.12 -7.10 -5.53
C GLN A 73 -20.85 -6.18 -4.54
N CYS A 74 -20.78 -6.49 -3.24
CA CYS A 74 -21.34 -5.64 -2.20
C CYS A 74 -20.71 -4.24 -2.22
N VAL A 75 -19.37 -4.14 -2.27
CA VAL A 75 -18.66 -2.86 -2.41
C VAL A 75 -19.16 -2.07 -3.63
N LYS A 76 -19.31 -2.73 -4.78
CA LYS A 76 -19.79 -2.09 -6.02
C LYS A 76 -21.24 -1.63 -5.92
N ASN A 77 -22.13 -2.47 -5.38
CA ASN A 77 -23.56 -2.17 -5.24
C ASN A 77 -23.82 -0.97 -4.34
N LEU A 78 -22.93 -0.73 -3.36
CA LEU A 78 -22.97 0.44 -2.47
C LEU A 78 -22.31 1.70 -3.09
N GLY A 79 -21.95 1.67 -4.37
CA GLY A 79 -21.42 2.82 -5.11
C GLY A 79 -19.96 3.14 -4.86
N MET A 80 -19.22 2.30 -4.14
CA MET A 80 -17.80 2.50 -3.90
C MET A 80 -16.94 1.98 -5.07
N ASN A 81 -15.79 2.60 -5.28
CA ASN A 81 -14.78 2.11 -6.21
C ASN A 81 -14.10 0.88 -5.63
N LEU A 82 -14.17 -0.23 -6.36
CA LEU A 82 -13.51 -1.47 -5.99
C LEU A 82 -12.13 -1.56 -6.62
N ASN A 83 -11.12 -1.87 -5.82
CA ASN A 83 -9.78 -2.19 -6.27
C ASN A 83 -9.36 -3.56 -5.71
N PHE A 84 -8.45 -4.26 -6.41
CA PHE A 84 -7.81 -5.48 -5.92
C PHE A 84 -6.29 -5.32 -5.89
N VAL A 85 -5.65 -5.99 -4.93
CA VAL A 85 -4.21 -6.25 -4.94
C VAL A 85 -4.00 -7.76 -4.86
N SER A 86 -3.31 -8.33 -5.87
CA SER A 86 -3.12 -9.76 -6.04
C SER A 86 -1.67 -10.09 -6.41
N ASN A 87 -1.23 -11.29 -6.04
CA ASN A 87 0.03 -11.86 -6.52
C ASN A 87 -0.06 -12.36 -7.98
N GLY A 88 -1.25 -12.41 -8.56
CA GLY A 88 -1.53 -12.77 -9.94
C GLY A 88 -1.40 -14.26 -10.28
N THR A 89 -0.98 -15.12 -9.34
CA THR A 89 -0.62 -16.51 -9.67
C THR A 89 -1.78 -17.43 -9.96
N ILE A 90 -2.99 -17.03 -9.58
CA ILE A 90 -4.24 -17.80 -9.79
C ILE A 90 -5.33 -17.00 -10.51
N LEU A 91 -5.03 -15.76 -10.90
CA LEU A 91 -6.01 -14.83 -11.49
C LEU A 91 -6.61 -15.39 -12.81
N ASP A 92 -5.86 -16.17 -13.55
CA ASP A 92 -6.35 -16.78 -14.79
C ASP A 92 -7.60 -17.66 -14.59
N LYS A 93 -7.80 -18.22 -13.39
CA LYS A 93 -9.00 -18.98 -13.04
C LYS A 93 -10.23 -18.11 -12.82
N TYR A 94 -10.03 -16.83 -12.52
CA TYR A 94 -11.09 -15.91 -12.09
C TYR A 94 -11.26 -14.71 -13.02
N ILE A 95 -10.50 -14.63 -14.10
CA ILE A 95 -10.43 -13.45 -14.97
C ILE A 95 -11.80 -13.03 -15.53
N ASP A 96 -12.64 -14.00 -15.89
CA ASP A 96 -13.98 -13.71 -16.43
C ASP A 96 -14.89 -13.13 -15.32
N LYS A 97 -14.83 -13.68 -14.12
CA LYS A 97 -15.59 -13.18 -12.97
C LYS A 97 -15.12 -11.81 -12.52
N VAL A 98 -13.80 -11.57 -12.50
CA VAL A 98 -13.22 -10.25 -12.24
C VAL A 98 -13.66 -9.24 -13.29
N SER A 99 -13.71 -9.65 -14.56
CA SER A 99 -14.19 -8.79 -15.66
C SER A 99 -15.68 -8.44 -15.53
N GLN A 100 -16.52 -9.38 -15.08
CA GLN A 100 -17.95 -9.12 -14.85
C GLN A 100 -18.22 -8.15 -13.67
N ILE A 101 -17.36 -8.18 -12.63
CA ILE A 101 -17.47 -7.29 -11.47
C ILE A 101 -16.99 -5.87 -11.82
N GLU A 102 -16.14 -5.73 -12.86
CA GLU A 102 -15.62 -4.43 -13.33
C GLU A 102 -14.94 -3.62 -12.22
N PRO A 103 -13.85 -4.13 -11.58
CA PRO A 103 -13.08 -3.34 -10.63
C PRO A 103 -12.48 -2.10 -11.32
N LYS A 104 -12.33 -1.01 -10.55
CA LYS A 104 -11.70 0.20 -11.04
C LYS A 104 -10.23 -0.03 -11.40
N VAL A 105 -9.50 -0.75 -10.53
CA VAL A 105 -8.09 -1.09 -10.74
C VAL A 105 -7.79 -2.48 -10.17
N VAL A 106 -6.95 -3.24 -10.86
CA VAL A 106 -6.31 -4.44 -10.32
C VAL A 106 -4.80 -4.23 -10.24
N GLY A 107 -4.26 -4.21 -9.03
CA GLY A 107 -2.83 -4.17 -8.75
C GLY A 107 -2.25 -5.58 -8.79
N ILE A 108 -1.22 -5.81 -9.62
CA ILE A 108 -0.47 -7.06 -9.67
C ILE A 108 0.92 -6.85 -9.10
N SER A 109 1.27 -7.67 -8.12
CA SER A 109 2.59 -7.64 -7.52
C SER A 109 3.65 -8.22 -8.47
N LEU A 110 4.64 -7.41 -8.84
CA LEU A 110 5.80 -7.83 -9.63
C LEU A 110 7.04 -7.09 -9.13
N ASP A 111 7.94 -7.83 -8.46
CA ASP A 111 9.03 -7.23 -7.69
C ASP A 111 10.40 -7.27 -8.38
N GLY A 112 10.46 -7.49 -9.66
CA GLY A 112 11.73 -7.51 -10.37
C GLY A 112 11.64 -8.22 -11.71
N ILE A 113 12.80 -8.43 -12.34
CA ILE A 113 12.95 -9.40 -13.39
C ILE A 113 12.74 -10.82 -12.82
N LYS A 114 12.76 -11.82 -13.68
CA LYS A 114 12.41 -13.19 -13.28
C LYS A 114 13.18 -13.68 -12.05
N GLU A 115 14.48 -13.49 -12.06
CA GLU A 115 15.40 -14.00 -11.05
C GLU A 115 15.11 -13.39 -9.66
N SER A 116 15.04 -12.08 -9.57
CA SER A 116 14.79 -11.35 -8.32
C SER A 116 13.36 -11.54 -7.85
N HIS A 117 12.39 -11.50 -8.77
CA HIS A 117 10.99 -11.75 -8.45
C HIS A 117 10.80 -13.16 -7.85
N GLU A 118 11.37 -14.19 -8.47
CA GLU A 118 11.22 -15.56 -8.00
C GLU A 118 12.04 -15.84 -6.72
N LYS A 119 13.13 -15.12 -6.49
CA LYS A 119 13.85 -15.15 -5.22
C LYS A 119 12.98 -14.60 -4.07
N ILE A 120 12.19 -13.58 -4.33
CA ILE A 120 11.31 -12.93 -3.34
C ILE A 120 10.01 -13.73 -3.14
N ARG A 121 9.35 -14.14 -4.25
CA ARG A 121 7.98 -14.67 -4.23
C ARG A 121 7.86 -16.16 -4.48
N GLY A 122 8.95 -16.81 -4.87
CA GLY A 122 8.98 -18.24 -5.16
C GLY A 122 9.03 -18.56 -6.66
N LYS A 123 9.58 -19.73 -6.95
CA LYS A 123 9.84 -20.22 -8.31
C LYS A 123 8.55 -20.34 -9.14
N GLY A 124 8.59 -19.91 -10.40
CA GLY A 124 7.48 -19.97 -11.36
C GLY A 124 6.42 -18.88 -11.20
N THR A 125 6.55 -17.98 -10.23
CA THR A 125 5.56 -16.90 -9.98
C THR A 125 5.66 -15.77 -11.00
N PHE A 126 6.85 -15.46 -11.50
CA PHE A 126 7.05 -14.40 -12.50
C PHE A 126 6.19 -14.59 -13.75
N LYS A 127 6.26 -15.78 -14.36
CA LYS A 127 5.48 -16.08 -15.57
C LYS A 127 3.97 -15.96 -15.32
N LYS A 128 3.50 -16.36 -14.14
CA LYS A 128 2.08 -16.27 -13.76
C LYS A 128 1.63 -14.83 -13.57
N ALA A 129 2.42 -14.01 -12.87
CA ALA A 129 2.13 -12.59 -12.67
C ALA A 129 2.10 -11.84 -14.02
N VAL A 130 3.07 -12.08 -14.91
CA VAL A 130 3.07 -11.49 -16.26
C VAL A 130 1.84 -11.91 -17.06
N LYS A 131 1.46 -13.21 -17.01
CA LYS A 131 0.24 -13.70 -17.65
C LYS A 131 -1.02 -13.01 -17.11
N ALA A 132 -1.11 -12.81 -15.78
CA ALA A 132 -2.22 -12.11 -15.15
C ALA A 132 -2.35 -10.66 -15.65
N ILE A 133 -1.25 -9.93 -15.72
CA ILE A 133 -1.20 -8.57 -16.29
C ILE A 133 -1.73 -8.55 -17.73
N GLU A 134 -1.31 -9.51 -18.55
CA GLU A 134 -1.75 -9.59 -19.95
C GLU A 134 -3.23 -9.93 -20.09
N LEU A 135 -3.76 -10.83 -19.25
CA LEU A 135 -5.18 -11.16 -19.21
C LEU A 135 -6.05 -9.99 -18.81
N LEU A 136 -5.69 -9.26 -17.74
CA LEU A 136 -6.41 -8.07 -17.31
C LEU A 136 -6.47 -7.01 -18.42
N ARG A 137 -5.33 -6.76 -19.07
CA ARG A 137 -5.27 -5.82 -20.19
C ARG A 137 -6.13 -6.24 -21.39
N LYS A 138 -6.14 -7.52 -21.74
CA LYS A 138 -7.01 -8.07 -22.79
C LYS A 138 -8.49 -7.87 -22.48
N LYS A 139 -8.86 -7.89 -21.19
CA LYS A 139 -10.23 -7.62 -20.70
C LYS A 139 -10.54 -6.11 -20.56
N GLY A 140 -9.61 -5.23 -20.87
CA GLY A 140 -9.79 -3.78 -20.72
C GLY A 140 -9.78 -3.28 -19.27
N ILE A 141 -9.35 -4.12 -18.31
CA ILE A 141 -9.30 -3.77 -16.89
C ILE A 141 -8.06 -2.93 -16.63
N GLN A 142 -8.23 -1.78 -15.97
CA GLN A 142 -7.12 -0.93 -15.59
C GLN A 142 -6.18 -1.68 -14.65
N THR A 143 -4.92 -1.80 -15.07
CA THR A 143 -3.93 -2.61 -14.36
C THR A 143 -2.79 -1.73 -13.86
N THR A 144 -2.41 -1.92 -12.60
CA THR A 144 -1.22 -1.32 -11.99
C THR A 144 -0.27 -2.42 -11.58
N VAL A 145 1.01 -2.29 -11.90
CA VAL A 145 2.04 -3.14 -11.29
C VAL A 145 2.50 -2.50 -10.00
N ILE A 146 2.60 -3.29 -8.94
CA ILE A 146 3.10 -2.88 -7.63
C ILE A 146 4.44 -3.59 -7.40
N THR A 147 5.50 -2.81 -7.24
CA THR A 147 6.85 -3.28 -6.96
C THR A 147 7.27 -2.84 -5.56
N THR A 148 7.58 -3.81 -4.71
CA THR A 148 8.17 -3.56 -3.40
C THR A 148 9.68 -3.70 -3.50
N VAL A 149 10.39 -2.57 -3.33
CA VAL A 149 11.85 -2.48 -3.57
C VAL A 149 12.62 -2.78 -2.30
N SER A 150 13.65 -3.61 -2.45
CA SER A 150 14.66 -3.97 -1.46
C SER A 150 16.03 -4.10 -2.13
N LYS A 151 17.07 -4.41 -1.39
CA LYS A 151 18.40 -4.71 -1.98
C LYS A 151 18.37 -5.83 -3.02
N ILE A 152 17.41 -6.76 -2.92
CA ILE A 152 17.32 -7.91 -3.83
C ILE A 152 17.01 -7.47 -5.27
N ASN A 153 16.15 -6.45 -5.43
CA ASN A 153 15.60 -6.07 -6.74
C ASN A 153 15.83 -4.60 -7.12
N PHE A 154 16.57 -3.85 -6.31
CA PHE A 154 16.87 -2.44 -6.57
C PHE A 154 17.44 -2.22 -7.98
N ASN A 155 18.40 -3.05 -8.38
CA ASN A 155 19.06 -2.94 -9.67
C ASN A 155 18.17 -3.34 -10.87
N ASP A 156 17.02 -3.91 -10.65
CA ASP A 156 16.09 -4.35 -11.71
C ASP A 156 15.22 -3.21 -12.25
N LEU A 157 15.08 -2.11 -11.52
CA LEU A 157 14.15 -1.03 -11.87
C LEU A 157 14.32 -0.51 -13.32
N PRO A 158 15.57 -0.30 -13.85
CA PRO A 158 15.75 0.13 -15.23
C PRO A 158 15.29 -0.90 -16.27
N GLU A 159 15.44 -2.22 -15.99
CA GLU A 159 14.97 -3.27 -16.88
C GLU A 159 13.45 -3.44 -16.82
N MET A 160 12.85 -3.36 -15.63
CA MET A 160 11.42 -3.36 -15.44
C MET A 160 10.74 -2.19 -16.18
N LYS A 161 11.35 -1.00 -16.18
CA LYS A 161 10.88 0.14 -16.97
C LYS A 161 10.68 -0.21 -18.43
N LYS A 162 11.63 -0.89 -19.06
CA LYS A 162 11.56 -1.28 -20.49
C LYS A 162 10.37 -2.18 -20.77
N PHE A 163 10.06 -3.09 -19.82
CA PHE A 163 8.91 -3.96 -19.92
C PHE A 163 7.58 -3.20 -19.82
N PHE A 164 7.44 -2.28 -18.88
CA PHE A 164 6.20 -1.53 -18.65
C PHE A 164 5.95 -0.47 -19.73
N TYR A 165 6.98 0.23 -20.15
CA TYR A 165 6.92 1.27 -21.16
C TYR A 165 6.24 0.80 -22.46
N LYS A 166 6.63 -0.36 -22.97
CA LYS A 166 6.03 -0.96 -24.19
C LYS A 166 4.56 -1.32 -24.01
N LYS A 167 4.11 -1.55 -22.77
CA LYS A 167 2.77 -2.05 -22.47
C LYS A 167 1.80 -0.99 -21.92
N ARG A 168 2.24 0.22 -21.67
CA ARG A 168 1.44 1.31 -21.07
C ARG A 168 0.76 0.87 -19.76
N ILE A 169 1.53 0.29 -18.82
CA ILE A 169 1.06 -0.21 -17.54
C ILE A 169 1.42 0.81 -16.46
N ASN A 170 0.47 1.16 -15.61
CA ASN A 170 0.74 1.97 -14.43
C ASN A 170 1.70 1.23 -13.51
N TRP A 171 2.65 1.95 -12.92
CA TRP A 171 3.65 1.35 -12.06
C TRP A 171 3.74 2.09 -10.73
N GLN A 172 3.43 1.38 -9.64
CA GLN A 172 3.61 1.85 -8.27
C GLN A 172 4.86 1.21 -7.68
N ILE A 173 5.74 2.05 -7.16
CA ILE A 173 6.98 1.64 -6.48
C ILE A 173 6.83 1.97 -5.00
N GLN A 174 7.07 1.00 -4.14
CA GLN A 174 7.04 1.14 -2.69
C GLN A 174 8.27 0.49 -2.05
N LEU A 175 8.62 0.91 -0.83
CA LEU A 175 9.75 0.35 -0.11
C LEU A 175 9.35 -0.89 0.66
N ALA A 176 10.22 -1.89 0.69
CA ALA A 176 10.17 -2.95 1.68
C ALA A 176 10.60 -2.40 3.04
N MET A 177 9.86 -2.74 4.08
CA MET A 177 10.11 -2.30 5.46
C MET A 177 10.18 -3.50 6.40
N PRO A 178 10.93 -3.42 7.51
CA PRO A 178 11.21 -4.55 8.38
C PRO A 178 10.00 -4.85 9.29
N PHE A 179 8.95 -5.38 8.68
CA PHE A 179 7.80 -5.97 9.37
C PHE A 179 7.33 -7.23 8.66
N GLY A 180 6.61 -8.10 9.37
CA GLY A 180 6.24 -9.42 8.88
C GLY A 180 7.49 -10.30 8.65
N ASN A 181 7.63 -10.81 7.42
CA ASN A 181 8.74 -11.71 7.06
C ASN A 181 10.01 -10.97 6.59
N PHE A 182 9.96 -9.64 6.43
CA PHE A 182 11.06 -8.92 5.81
C PHE A 182 12.22 -8.67 6.78
N GLU A 183 13.40 -9.09 6.39
CA GLU A 183 14.63 -8.93 7.16
C GLU A 183 15.22 -7.52 6.98
N LYS A 184 15.60 -6.87 8.09
CA LYS A 184 16.12 -5.50 8.10
C LYS A 184 17.38 -5.32 7.24
N GLU A 185 18.20 -6.34 7.15
CA GLU A 185 19.45 -6.38 6.37
C GLU A 185 19.20 -6.22 4.86
N GLN A 186 17.99 -6.54 4.41
CA GLN A 186 17.56 -6.39 3.01
C GLN A 186 16.98 -5.01 2.70
N MET A 187 16.91 -4.11 3.67
CA MET A 187 16.51 -2.72 3.41
C MET A 187 17.52 -2.02 2.50
N LEU A 188 17.02 -1.08 1.71
CA LEU A 188 17.86 -0.16 0.94
C LEU A 188 18.77 0.63 1.88
N SER A 189 19.98 0.96 1.45
CA SER A 189 20.78 2.02 2.06
C SER A 189 20.13 3.40 1.80
N GLU A 190 20.62 4.46 2.45
CA GLU A 190 20.15 5.82 2.18
C GLU A 190 20.40 6.23 0.71
N GLU A 191 21.54 5.86 0.17
CA GLU A 191 21.92 6.14 -1.23
C GLU A 191 21.01 5.38 -2.20
N GLU A 192 20.74 4.09 -1.95
CA GLU A 192 19.84 3.28 -2.77
C GLU A 192 18.40 3.80 -2.69
N PHE A 193 17.96 4.22 -1.51
CA PHE A 193 16.66 4.88 -1.32
C PHE A 193 16.59 6.17 -2.13
N TYR A 194 17.60 7.04 -2.02
CA TYR A 194 17.66 8.29 -2.75
C TYR A 194 17.71 8.06 -4.26
N ALA A 195 18.51 7.11 -4.73
CA ALA A 195 18.56 6.72 -6.13
C ALA A 195 17.22 6.19 -6.65
N THR A 196 16.49 5.40 -5.83
CA THR A 196 15.12 4.96 -6.18
C THR A 196 14.18 6.14 -6.33
N ALA A 197 14.30 7.12 -5.44
CA ALA A 197 13.50 8.33 -5.50
C ALA A 197 13.77 9.17 -6.73
N LEU A 198 15.04 9.38 -7.07
CA LEU A 198 15.45 10.07 -8.30
C LEU A 198 14.95 9.32 -9.54
N PHE A 199 15.00 7.97 -9.52
CA PHE A 199 14.43 7.17 -10.58
C PHE A 199 12.92 7.43 -10.74
N ILE A 200 12.15 7.41 -9.66
CA ILE A 200 10.72 7.72 -9.69
C ILE A 200 10.47 9.14 -10.20
N ALA A 201 11.23 10.12 -9.73
CA ALA A 201 11.11 11.51 -10.15
C ALA A 201 11.36 11.67 -11.66
N LYS A 202 12.45 11.10 -12.14
CA LYS A 202 12.82 11.07 -13.57
C LYS A 202 11.70 10.45 -14.40
N GLU A 203 11.21 9.26 -13.99
CA GLU A 203 10.18 8.56 -14.74
C GLU A 203 8.86 9.33 -14.77
N ARG A 204 8.49 10.02 -13.70
CA ARG A 204 7.31 10.88 -13.67
C ARG A 204 7.44 12.08 -14.61
N ILE A 205 8.59 12.74 -14.61
CA ILE A 205 8.85 13.86 -15.52
C ILE A 205 8.80 13.40 -16.98
N GLU A 206 9.49 12.29 -17.29
CA GLU A 206 9.49 11.72 -18.63
C GLU A 206 8.12 11.16 -19.05
N SER A 207 7.34 10.61 -18.11
CA SER A 207 6.05 10.01 -18.39
C SER A 207 4.94 11.03 -18.62
N SER A 208 5.06 12.24 -18.07
CA SER A 208 4.13 13.34 -18.40
C SER A 208 4.09 13.60 -19.91
N PHE A 209 5.16 13.27 -20.63
CA PHE A 209 5.23 13.34 -22.09
C PHE A 209 4.86 12.03 -22.80
N LYS A 210 4.73 10.90 -22.12
CA LYS A 210 4.64 9.56 -22.73
C LYS A 210 3.54 8.66 -22.17
N ASN A 211 2.67 9.16 -21.31
CA ASN A 211 1.51 8.45 -20.71
C ASN A 211 1.86 7.16 -19.93
N LEU A 212 2.97 7.11 -19.25
CA LEU A 212 3.30 6.04 -18.31
C LEU A 212 3.34 6.59 -16.89
N PRO A 213 2.29 6.49 -16.08
CA PRO A 213 2.33 7.00 -14.72
C PRO A 213 3.16 6.06 -13.83
N VAL A 214 4.35 6.51 -13.44
CA VAL A 214 5.12 5.92 -12.35
C VAL A 214 4.80 6.69 -11.08
N ILE A 215 4.44 6.00 -10.03
CA ILE A 215 4.03 6.58 -8.75
C ILE A 215 4.87 5.97 -7.64
N GLY A 216 5.49 6.81 -6.82
CA GLY A 216 6.03 6.40 -5.52
C GLY A 216 4.88 6.29 -4.52
N ALA A 217 4.87 5.22 -3.72
CA ALA A 217 3.92 5.10 -2.61
C ALA A 217 4.27 6.08 -1.48
N HIS A 218 3.35 6.23 -0.54
CA HIS A 218 3.47 7.17 0.59
C HIS A 218 4.68 6.95 1.49
N CYS A 219 5.29 5.77 1.46
CA CYS A 219 6.53 5.47 2.19
C CYS A 219 7.72 6.35 1.78
N TYR A 220 7.68 6.96 0.60
CA TYR A 220 8.69 7.95 0.19
C TYR A 220 8.56 9.30 0.90
N GLY A 221 7.48 9.53 1.68
CA GLY A 221 7.30 10.73 2.47
C GLY A 221 7.23 12.00 1.65
N TYR A 222 7.85 13.07 2.17
CA TYR A 222 7.92 14.34 1.46
C TYR A 222 8.82 14.21 0.23
N TYR A 223 8.22 14.39 -0.91
CA TYR A 223 8.96 14.51 -2.15
C TYR A 223 9.51 15.93 -2.25
N SER A 224 10.82 16.06 -2.35
CA SER A 224 11.49 17.33 -2.52
C SER A 224 10.97 18.12 -3.75
N LYS A 225 11.52 19.28 -4.00
CA LYS A 225 11.25 20.08 -5.21
C LYS A 225 11.43 19.34 -6.53
N ILE A 226 12.06 18.16 -6.49
CA ILE A 226 12.29 17.30 -7.67
C ILE A 226 10.98 16.74 -8.24
N LEU A 227 9.91 16.62 -7.46
CA LEU A 227 8.61 16.13 -7.92
C LEU A 227 7.57 17.24 -7.97
N PRO A 228 7.58 18.08 -9.02
CA PRO A 228 6.58 19.11 -9.17
C PRO A 228 5.17 18.51 -9.26
N GLY A 229 4.21 19.11 -8.57
CA GLY A 229 2.82 18.67 -8.57
C GLY A 229 2.48 17.54 -7.59
N CYS A 230 3.42 17.13 -6.72
CA CYS A 230 3.11 16.28 -5.58
C CYS A 230 2.87 17.14 -4.34
N SER A 231 1.63 17.15 -3.85
CA SER A 231 1.33 17.65 -2.51
C SER A 231 1.38 16.47 -1.55
N TRP A 232 2.31 16.49 -0.61
CA TRP A 232 2.33 15.57 0.51
C TRP A 232 1.94 16.35 1.77
N GLU A 233 0.79 16.02 2.34
CA GLU A 233 0.23 16.69 3.52
C GLU A 233 0.36 15.83 4.79
N GLY A 234 1.32 14.91 4.79
CA GLY A 234 1.54 13.96 5.86
C GLY A 234 0.82 12.61 5.64
N CYS A 235 0.93 11.73 6.62
CA CYS A 235 0.36 10.39 6.58
C CYS A 235 -1.17 10.45 6.60
N SER A 236 -1.84 9.70 5.71
CA SER A 236 -3.31 9.65 5.62
C SER A 236 -3.95 8.69 6.63
N ALA A 237 -3.16 7.87 7.32
CA ALA A 237 -3.63 6.87 8.28
C ALA A 237 -4.48 7.50 9.39
N GLY A 238 -5.75 7.09 9.52
CA GLY A 238 -6.70 7.66 10.47
C GLY A 238 -7.19 9.08 10.16
N ILE A 239 -6.68 9.74 9.12
CA ILE A 239 -7.13 11.06 8.64
C ILE A 239 -8.16 10.93 7.52
N SER A 240 -7.84 10.10 6.54
CA SER A 240 -8.70 9.85 5.38
C SER A 240 -8.64 8.40 4.90
N SER A 241 -7.82 7.57 5.52
CA SER A 241 -7.68 6.15 5.19
C SER A 241 -7.62 5.29 6.45
N ILE A 242 -8.08 4.03 6.33
CA ILE A 242 -7.96 2.98 7.34
C ILE A 242 -7.44 1.69 6.73
N GLY A 243 -6.81 0.86 7.56
CA GLY A 243 -6.56 -0.54 7.32
C GLY A 243 -7.55 -1.41 8.08
N ILE A 244 -8.02 -2.48 7.46
CA ILE A 244 -8.93 -3.45 8.06
C ILE A 244 -8.30 -4.82 7.96
N THR A 245 -8.12 -5.51 9.07
CA THR A 245 -7.57 -6.86 9.10
C THR A 245 -8.65 -7.90 8.84
N SER A 246 -8.25 -9.13 8.52
CA SER A 246 -9.19 -10.21 8.17
C SER A 246 -10.13 -10.60 9.32
N ASP A 247 -9.75 -10.32 10.57
CA ASP A 247 -10.54 -10.57 11.77
C ASP A 247 -11.32 -9.33 12.28
N GLY A 248 -11.40 -8.28 11.47
CA GLY A 248 -12.23 -7.09 11.72
C GLY A 248 -11.61 -6.01 12.62
N ARG A 249 -10.31 -6.11 12.94
CA ARG A 249 -9.62 -5.04 13.65
C ARG A 249 -9.38 -3.85 12.73
N ILE A 250 -9.55 -2.67 13.26
CA ILE A 250 -9.32 -1.40 12.55
C ILE A 250 -7.99 -0.82 12.99
N VAL A 251 -7.18 -0.45 12.02
CA VAL A 251 -5.88 0.21 12.19
C VAL A 251 -5.79 1.41 11.25
N GLY A 252 -4.91 2.36 11.49
CA GLY A 252 -4.73 3.48 10.57
C GLY A 252 -4.09 3.06 9.23
N CYS A 253 -3.20 2.08 9.27
CA CYS A 253 -2.54 1.49 8.10
C CYS A 253 -2.19 0.03 8.39
N LEU A 254 -2.37 -0.87 7.42
CA LEU A 254 -2.02 -2.29 7.57
C LEU A 254 -0.53 -2.52 7.86
N SER A 255 0.35 -1.61 7.44
CA SER A 255 1.77 -1.62 7.81
C SER A 255 2.02 -1.29 9.28
N MET A 256 0.99 -0.99 10.05
CA MET A 256 1.02 -0.75 11.50
C MET A 256 0.19 -1.82 12.25
N GLY A 257 0.07 -3.01 11.68
CA GLY A 257 -0.84 -4.08 12.13
C GLY A 257 -0.41 -4.81 13.41
N ASN A 258 0.52 -4.27 14.22
CA ASN A 258 0.78 -4.84 15.52
C ASN A 258 -0.35 -4.45 16.52
N ASN A 259 -0.49 -5.23 17.58
CA ASN A 259 -1.57 -5.04 18.56
C ASN A 259 -1.59 -3.66 19.26
N ARG A 260 -0.52 -2.88 19.14
CA ARG A 260 -0.38 -1.54 19.73
C ARG A 260 -1.23 -0.47 19.06
N PHE A 261 -1.59 -0.66 17.78
CA PHE A 261 -2.23 0.36 16.95
C PHE A 261 -3.61 -0.08 16.46
N ILE A 262 -4.22 -1.02 17.19
CA ILE A 262 -5.61 -1.41 16.99
C ILE A 262 -6.48 -0.33 17.62
N GLU A 263 -7.32 0.29 16.80
CA GLU A 263 -8.21 1.37 17.22
C GLU A 263 -9.59 0.84 17.64
N GLY A 264 -9.89 -0.40 17.30
CA GLY A 264 -11.10 -1.13 17.67
C GLY A 264 -11.32 -2.38 16.81
N ASN A 265 -12.42 -3.09 17.07
CA ASN A 265 -12.87 -4.23 16.27
C ASN A 265 -14.34 -4.04 15.92
N ILE A 266 -14.73 -4.28 14.67
CA ILE A 266 -16.12 -4.12 14.20
C ILE A 266 -17.11 -5.12 14.82
N ARG A 267 -16.61 -6.13 15.52
CA ARG A 267 -17.44 -7.04 16.32
C ARG A 267 -17.85 -6.46 17.66
N GLU A 268 -17.10 -5.47 18.15
CA GLU A 268 -17.31 -4.84 19.47
C GLU A 268 -17.98 -3.48 19.36
N LYS A 269 -17.64 -2.71 18.33
CA LYS A 269 -18.15 -1.37 18.06
C LYS A 269 -18.40 -1.19 16.57
N SER A 270 -19.37 -0.36 16.19
CA SER A 270 -19.54 0.02 14.79
C SER A 270 -18.31 0.75 14.25
N LEU A 271 -18.08 0.66 12.95
CA LEU A 271 -16.98 1.40 12.31
C LEU A 271 -17.10 2.91 12.53
N LYS A 272 -18.33 3.42 12.60
CA LYS A 272 -18.62 4.83 12.90
C LYS A 272 -18.12 5.22 14.29
N GLU A 273 -18.45 4.44 15.31
CA GLU A 273 -17.98 4.70 16.69
C GLU A 273 -16.46 4.66 16.75
N ILE A 274 -15.80 3.70 16.06
CA ILE A 274 -14.35 3.62 16.00
C ILE A 274 -13.75 4.84 15.27
N TRP A 275 -14.34 5.24 14.13
CA TRP A 275 -13.84 6.35 13.33
C TRP A 275 -14.01 7.71 14.00
N GLU A 276 -15.13 7.93 14.70
CA GLU A 276 -15.48 9.20 15.34
C GLU A 276 -14.88 9.37 16.74
N ASP A 277 -14.34 8.32 17.35
CA ASP A 277 -13.69 8.41 18.66
C ASP A 277 -12.47 9.35 18.57
N SER A 278 -12.50 10.41 19.36
CA SER A 278 -11.45 11.44 19.37
C SER A 278 -10.09 10.96 19.91
N ASN A 279 -10.06 9.79 20.56
CA ASN A 279 -8.82 9.19 21.06
C ASN A 279 -8.19 8.26 20.03
N ASN A 280 -8.97 7.75 19.09
CA ASN A 280 -8.47 6.86 18.05
C ASN A 280 -7.62 7.64 17.04
N PHE A 281 -6.61 6.96 16.49
CA PHE A 281 -5.64 7.52 15.54
C PHE A 281 -4.92 8.77 16.07
N SER A 282 -4.85 8.92 17.40
CA SER A 282 -4.32 10.12 18.08
C SER A 282 -2.90 10.44 17.67
N TYR A 283 -2.07 9.44 17.38
CA TYR A 283 -0.71 9.62 16.86
C TYR A 283 -0.64 10.46 15.58
N ASN A 284 -1.70 10.54 14.81
CA ASN A 284 -1.76 11.31 13.57
C ASN A 284 -2.76 12.47 13.63
N ARG A 285 -3.93 12.24 14.26
CA ARG A 285 -5.00 13.24 14.37
C ARG A 285 -4.64 14.40 15.31
N LYS A 286 -3.90 14.10 16.37
CA LYS A 286 -3.47 15.08 17.39
C LYS A 286 -2.03 15.54 17.17
N PHE A 287 -1.55 15.50 15.92
CA PHE A 287 -0.20 15.95 15.61
C PHE A 287 0.03 17.41 16.02
N ASP A 288 1.12 17.63 16.72
CA ASP A 288 1.71 18.93 17.02
C ASP A 288 3.17 18.95 16.56
N LYS A 289 3.66 20.09 16.09
CA LYS A 289 5.04 20.24 15.57
C LYS A 289 6.11 19.85 16.58
N ASN A 290 5.84 20.01 17.87
CA ASN A 290 6.76 19.61 18.95
C ASN A 290 6.92 18.09 19.05
N GLN A 291 6.05 17.31 18.42
CA GLN A 291 6.14 15.85 18.35
C GLN A 291 7.11 15.34 17.26
N LEU A 292 7.62 16.24 16.40
CA LEU A 292 8.63 15.88 15.43
C LEU A 292 9.87 15.28 16.12
N GLY A 293 10.21 14.05 15.71
CA GLY A 293 11.39 13.35 16.23
C GLY A 293 12.72 13.92 15.71
N PRO A 294 13.85 13.42 16.22
CA PRO A 294 15.18 13.95 15.91
C PRO A 294 15.49 14.12 14.43
N ASN A 295 15.06 13.18 13.58
CA ASN A 295 15.29 13.25 12.13
C ASN A 295 14.48 14.35 11.42
N CYS A 296 13.44 14.87 12.06
CA CYS A 296 12.51 15.83 11.47
C CYS A 296 12.45 17.17 12.25
N LYS A 297 13.08 17.22 13.44
CA LYS A 297 13.08 18.41 14.30
C LYS A 297 13.79 19.56 13.61
N GLY A 298 13.12 20.73 13.58
CA GLY A 298 13.67 21.93 12.92
C GLY A 298 13.45 21.96 11.39
N CYS A 299 12.91 20.91 10.80
CA CYS A 299 12.64 20.89 9.36
C CYS A 299 11.61 21.97 8.97
N LYS A 300 11.93 22.79 7.97
CA LYS A 300 11.03 23.84 7.46
C LYS A 300 9.71 23.29 6.87
N TYR A 301 9.69 22.03 6.47
CA TYR A 301 8.50 21.34 5.96
C TYR A 301 7.74 20.56 7.03
N GLY A 302 8.19 20.61 8.30
CA GLY A 302 7.66 19.78 9.38
C GLY A 302 6.15 19.92 9.60
N ASP A 303 5.61 21.13 9.44
CA ASP A 303 4.17 21.40 9.61
C ASP A 303 3.30 20.71 8.53
N VAL A 304 3.80 20.63 7.30
CA VAL A 304 3.09 20.02 6.17
C VAL A 304 3.36 18.53 6.09
N CYS A 305 4.63 18.15 6.15
CA CYS A 305 5.07 16.77 6.02
C CYS A 305 4.72 15.90 7.24
N LYS A 306 4.67 16.51 8.43
CA LYS A 306 4.39 15.83 9.72
C LYS A 306 5.31 14.64 9.99
N GLY A 307 6.56 14.70 9.53
CA GLY A 307 7.56 13.65 9.73
C GLY A 307 7.38 12.41 8.83
N GLY A 308 6.69 12.54 7.72
CA GLY A 308 6.62 11.50 6.69
C GLY A 308 5.64 10.37 6.98
N CYS A 309 6.00 9.15 6.57
CA CYS A 309 5.19 7.95 6.77
C CYS A 309 5.28 7.47 8.22
N ASN A 310 4.16 7.44 8.94
CA ASN A 310 4.11 7.00 10.33
C ASN A 310 4.50 5.53 10.52
N ALA A 311 4.11 4.65 9.59
CA ALA A 311 4.51 3.25 9.64
C ALA A 311 6.04 3.11 9.54
N MET A 312 6.68 3.79 8.58
CA MET A 312 8.13 3.78 8.45
C MET A 312 8.83 4.41 9.67
N SER A 313 8.36 5.58 10.09
CA SER A 313 8.92 6.27 11.26
C SER A 313 8.92 5.36 12.48
N TYR A 314 7.77 4.78 12.81
CA TYR A 314 7.64 3.94 13.99
C TYR A 314 8.43 2.62 13.90
N THR A 315 8.34 1.94 12.76
CA THR A 315 9.05 0.66 12.57
C THR A 315 10.56 0.80 12.68
N LEU A 316 11.12 1.93 12.22
CA LEU A 316 12.57 2.14 12.20
C LEU A 316 13.12 2.85 13.44
N THR A 317 12.31 3.66 14.12
CA THR A 317 12.80 4.53 15.21
C THR A 317 12.00 4.43 16.49
N GLU A 318 10.95 3.61 16.53
CA GLU A 318 9.96 3.51 17.62
C GLU A 318 9.29 4.85 17.99
N LYS A 319 9.36 5.81 17.07
CA LYS A 319 8.75 7.14 17.22
C LYS A 319 7.95 7.50 15.99
N PHE A 320 6.76 8.04 16.16
CA PHE A 320 6.02 8.69 15.10
C PHE A 320 6.69 10.01 14.69
N HIS A 321 6.36 10.49 13.49
CA HIS A 321 6.83 11.80 13.00
C HIS A 321 8.36 11.93 12.98
N ASN A 322 9.06 10.83 12.71
CA ASN A 322 10.52 10.74 12.77
C ASN A 322 11.08 9.89 11.63
N ASN A 323 10.73 10.22 10.39
CA ASN A 323 11.16 9.43 9.25
C ASN A 323 12.69 9.51 9.05
N PRO A 324 13.42 8.39 9.15
CA PRO A 324 14.87 8.37 8.93
C PRO A 324 15.22 8.39 7.43
N TYR A 325 14.31 8.02 6.52
CA TYR A 325 14.48 8.07 5.07
C TYR A 325 13.76 9.28 4.48
N CYS A 326 14.47 10.37 4.27
CA CYS A 326 13.89 11.61 3.76
C CYS A 326 14.76 12.21 2.66
N PHE A 327 14.18 12.46 1.48
CA PHE A 327 14.88 13.09 0.36
C PHE A 327 15.45 14.44 0.73
N TYR A 328 14.65 15.25 1.40
CA TYR A 328 15.07 16.58 1.80
C TYR A 328 16.30 16.56 2.71
N THR A 329 16.29 15.68 3.73
CA THR A 329 17.44 15.55 4.64
C THR A 329 18.68 15.02 3.93
N ILE A 330 18.49 14.04 3.03
CA ILE A 330 19.61 13.50 2.24
C ILE A 330 20.17 14.57 1.31
N GLU A 331 19.32 15.35 0.64
CA GLU A 331 19.76 16.46 -0.23
C GLU A 331 20.51 17.52 0.56
N GLU A 332 20.02 17.94 1.72
CA GLU A 332 20.74 18.92 2.57
C GLU A 332 22.09 18.40 3.02
N ASN A 333 22.20 17.12 3.38
CA ASN A 333 23.46 16.51 3.79
C ASN A 333 24.46 16.37 2.63
N LEU A 334 23.98 16.07 1.41
CA LEU A 334 24.82 15.87 0.23
C LEU A 334 25.26 17.19 -0.44
N ILE A 335 24.43 18.23 -0.39
CA ILE A 335 24.60 19.45 -1.18
C ILE A 335 24.94 20.64 -0.28
N GLY A 336 24.85 20.49 1.04
CA GLY A 336 25.16 21.57 1.99
C GLY A 336 24.18 22.75 1.88
N LEU A 337 22.93 22.51 1.53
CA LEU A 337 21.86 23.52 1.39
C LEU A 337 21.17 23.82 2.71
#